data_eff59c4b20b9386053e0360ec468273c
#
_entry.id   eff59c4b20b9386053e0360ec468273c
#
_cell.length_a   1.000
_cell.length_b   1.000
_cell.length_c   1.000
_cell.angle_alpha   90.00
_cell.angle_beta   90.00
_cell.angle_gamma   90.00
#
_symmetry.space_group_name_H-M   'P 1'
#
loop_
_entity.id
_entity.type
_entity.pdbx_description
1 polymer ?
#
loop_
_entity_poly.entity_id
_entity_poly.type
_entity_poly.pdbx_seq_one_letter_code
_entity_poly.pdbx_strand_id
1 'polypeptide(L)'
;MKISADLVVYGKIFTSENNQIVEAFAVKDGKFVYVGDKKGAEAFVEAGKTEVVDYSGKGLVMSSCGNGHAHYSMGVALPIVGTVAIGLTPDQFLAEAVPAAVKKARETGATAIFGFGWNYITFMENIPTRHQLDAICSDIPIYFADDEGHKGLANTLMLVKAGIMKEDGTVLKKDKDIRGGEIVMGEDGTPTGFLKEQAGTYTRSFLDTDSIYPVDTAKIVIPKIQEHLVAEGYTMYIDGWGNYFFNDNFFKAAQQMDQEGKMNFVLGLTYEIESWMNVDEHLEKAVDVQKYATTHVKTNWLKLFMDGTVEGGTGFVDPLYPDGHQGLANWTEEELTDITRKTNAKGLSMHIHTMGNKAVNYVVSAYANAGKDELRNTLVHVRNVNAEDYQRMADHNMYAVSGMLWHHCPSFAADYIREHGLAPVGQEAKSYPMKSYFDKGIHMTSHSDFPATSGSPDDPFGIIEIAVTGVLHGENGNPWWPEELITREQAIEALTINVAKQMLIEKERGSISTGKYADFLLVNKDVLSCPETEIHEAKPAATYFEGKKVYEM
;
A
#
# COMPACT_ATOMS: atom_id res chain seq x y z
N MET A 1 -17.69 7.81 -42.38
CA MET A 1 -17.27 6.39 -42.39
C MET A 1 -17.87 5.76 -41.12
N LYS A 2 -18.45 4.56 -41.24
CA LYS A 2 -18.91 3.80 -40.06
C LYS A 2 -17.65 3.35 -39.32
N ILE A 3 -17.50 3.73 -38.05
CA ILE A 3 -16.39 3.27 -37.20
C ILE A 3 -16.68 1.82 -36.83
N SER A 4 -15.83 0.86 -37.23
CA SER A 4 -15.90 -0.51 -36.71
C SER A 4 -15.05 -0.62 -35.45
N ALA A 5 -15.63 -1.21 -34.40
CA ALA A 5 -14.90 -1.49 -33.16
C ALA A 5 -13.95 -2.68 -33.29
N ASP A 6 -12.94 -2.73 -32.44
CA ASP A 6 -12.08 -3.90 -32.32
C ASP A 6 -12.77 -4.94 -31.42
N LEU A 7 -13.51 -4.47 -30.39
CA LEU A 7 -14.23 -5.30 -29.43
C LEU A 7 -15.60 -4.67 -29.10
N VAL A 8 -16.64 -5.51 -29.02
CA VAL A 8 -17.95 -5.14 -28.48
C VAL A 8 -18.29 -6.13 -27.36
N VAL A 9 -18.70 -5.61 -26.21
CA VAL A 9 -19.11 -6.40 -25.04
C VAL A 9 -20.57 -6.13 -24.74
N TYR A 10 -21.33 -7.21 -24.52
CA TYR A 10 -22.72 -7.20 -24.05
C TYR A 10 -22.80 -7.83 -22.67
N GLY A 11 -23.64 -7.27 -21.77
CA GLY A 11 -23.84 -7.81 -20.44
C GLY A 11 -24.52 -6.82 -19.50
N LYS A 12 -24.59 -7.17 -18.23
CA LYS A 12 -24.90 -6.22 -17.16
C LYS A 12 -23.60 -5.48 -16.84
N ILE A 13 -23.53 -4.21 -17.19
CA ILE A 13 -22.30 -3.40 -17.11
C ILE A 13 -22.47 -2.29 -16.09
N PHE A 14 -21.72 -2.36 -14.99
CA PHE A 14 -21.64 -1.28 -14.00
C PHE A 14 -20.50 -0.33 -14.39
N THR A 15 -20.81 0.93 -14.67
CA THR A 15 -19.88 1.85 -15.30
C THR A 15 -18.89 2.50 -14.32
N SER A 16 -19.15 2.45 -13.01
CA SER A 16 -18.45 3.26 -11.98
C SER A 16 -18.51 4.77 -12.28
N GLU A 17 -19.48 5.20 -13.11
CA GLU A 17 -19.77 6.59 -13.44
C GLU A 17 -21.23 6.87 -13.04
N ASN A 18 -21.43 7.65 -11.96
CA ASN A 18 -22.76 7.95 -11.43
C ASN A 18 -23.66 6.72 -11.16
N ASN A 19 -23.07 5.58 -10.80
CA ASN A 19 -23.73 4.29 -10.53
C ASN A 19 -24.61 3.79 -11.68
N GLN A 20 -24.27 4.11 -12.93
CA GLN A 20 -25.04 3.71 -14.08
C GLN A 20 -24.83 2.23 -14.43
N ILE A 21 -25.92 1.56 -14.80
CA ILE A 21 -25.91 0.23 -15.39
C ILE A 21 -26.31 0.37 -16.85
N VAL A 22 -25.48 -0.18 -17.75
CA VAL A 22 -25.73 -0.20 -19.21
C VAL A 22 -25.68 -1.62 -19.75
N GLU A 23 -26.05 -1.83 -21.02
CA GLU A 23 -26.16 -3.16 -21.63
C GLU A 23 -24.97 -3.52 -22.52
N ALA A 24 -24.21 -2.51 -22.99
CA ALA A 24 -23.14 -2.74 -23.94
C ALA A 24 -22.12 -1.60 -23.97
N PHE A 25 -20.93 -1.91 -24.46
CA PHE A 25 -19.97 -0.93 -24.95
C PHE A 25 -19.21 -1.44 -26.17
N ALA A 26 -18.58 -0.49 -26.90
CA ALA A 26 -17.67 -0.78 -28.01
C ALA A 26 -16.30 -0.15 -27.75
N VAL A 27 -15.24 -0.85 -28.12
CA VAL A 27 -13.83 -0.45 -27.94
C VAL A 27 -13.16 -0.33 -29.29
N LYS A 28 -12.41 0.75 -29.50
CA LYS A 28 -11.56 0.99 -30.66
C LYS A 28 -10.24 1.58 -30.22
N ASP A 29 -9.14 1.03 -30.73
CA ASP A 29 -7.78 1.50 -30.42
C ASP A 29 -7.54 1.65 -28.90
N GLY A 30 -8.00 0.66 -28.12
CA GLY A 30 -7.84 0.61 -26.68
C GLY A 30 -8.78 1.50 -25.86
N LYS A 31 -9.73 2.23 -26.49
CA LYS A 31 -10.63 3.17 -25.81
C LYS A 31 -12.09 2.84 -26.04
N PHE A 32 -12.93 3.16 -25.03
CA PHE A 32 -14.37 3.11 -25.21
C PHE A 32 -14.82 4.16 -26.24
N VAL A 33 -15.43 3.73 -27.33
CA VAL A 33 -16.01 4.61 -28.37
C VAL A 33 -17.53 4.69 -28.28
N TYR A 34 -18.16 3.78 -27.55
CA TYR A 34 -19.57 3.77 -27.23
C TYR A 34 -19.81 3.09 -25.88
N VAL A 35 -20.71 3.63 -25.09
CA VAL A 35 -21.22 3.03 -23.83
C VAL A 35 -22.72 3.30 -23.78
N GLY A 36 -23.57 2.26 -23.66
CA GLY A 36 -25.02 2.43 -23.68
C GLY A 36 -25.80 1.12 -23.88
N ASP A 37 -26.85 1.19 -24.69
CA ASP A 37 -27.72 0.05 -24.97
C ASP A 37 -27.11 -0.91 -26.02
N LYS A 38 -27.66 -2.11 -26.08
CA LYS A 38 -27.22 -3.17 -27.00
C LYS A 38 -27.39 -2.75 -28.45
N LYS A 39 -28.51 -2.09 -28.80
CA LYS A 39 -28.82 -1.66 -30.16
C LYS A 39 -27.83 -0.63 -30.72
N GLY A 40 -27.42 0.31 -29.84
CA GLY A 40 -26.38 1.28 -30.22
C GLY A 40 -25.03 0.64 -30.45
N ALA A 41 -24.65 -0.36 -29.63
CA ALA A 41 -23.38 -1.08 -29.80
C ALA A 41 -23.32 -1.92 -31.09
N GLU A 42 -24.45 -2.48 -31.55
CA GLU A 42 -24.55 -3.22 -32.82
C GLU A 42 -24.07 -2.40 -34.01
N ALA A 43 -24.19 -1.07 -33.94
CA ALA A 43 -23.73 -0.17 -34.99
C ALA A 43 -22.21 -0.21 -35.23
N PHE A 44 -21.44 -0.67 -34.23
CA PHE A 44 -19.98 -0.75 -34.28
C PHE A 44 -19.47 -2.14 -34.67
N VAL A 45 -20.36 -3.15 -34.77
CA VAL A 45 -19.98 -4.50 -35.19
C VAL A 45 -19.78 -4.58 -36.68
N GLU A 46 -18.60 -5.08 -37.11
CA GLU A 46 -18.29 -5.43 -38.49
C GLU A 46 -17.88 -6.90 -38.56
N ALA A 47 -18.62 -7.69 -39.33
CA ALA A 47 -18.39 -9.13 -39.40
C ALA A 47 -16.96 -9.46 -39.88
N GLY A 48 -16.28 -10.36 -39.15
CA GLY A 48 -14.91 -10.77 -39.43
C GLY A 48 -13.82 -9.80 -38.97
N LYS A 49 -14.18 -8.64 -38.38
CA LYS A 49 -13.22 -7.66 -37.84
C LYS A 49 -13.43 -7.34 -36.38
N THR A 50 -14.68 -7.29 -35.92
CA THR A 50 -15.02 -6.97 -34.54
C THR A 50 -15.11 -8.25 -33.71
N GLU A 51 -14.35 -8.35 -32.65
CA GLU A 51 -14.57 -9.36 -31.60
C GLU A 51 -15.85 -9.02 -30.85
N VAL A 52 -16.71 -10.01 -30.61
CA VAL A 52 -17.95 -9.83 -29.87
C VAL A 52 -17.95 -10.77 -28.67
N VAL A 53 -18.03 -10.20 -27.48
CA VAL A 53 -18.14 -10.92 -26.22
C VAL A 53 -19.54 -10.73 -25.65
N ASP A 54 -20.37 -11.79 -25.64
CA ASP A 54 -21.65 -11.78 -24.96
C ASP A 54 -21.50 -12.39 -23.55
N TYR A 55 -21.52 -11.52 -22.55
CA TYR A 55 -21.44 -11.85 -21.13
C TYR A 55 -22.80 -11.78 -20.41
N SER A 56 -23.89 -11.67 -21.17
CA SER A 56 -25.26 -11.57 -20.63
C SER A 56 -25.60 -12.78 -19.77
N GLY A 57 -26.03 -12.54 -18.53
CA GLY A 57 -26.43 -13.61 -17.59
C GLY A 57 -25.29 -14.44 -16.98
N LYS A 58 -24.02 -14.07 -17.22
CA LYS A 58 -22.85 -14.80 -16.69
C LYS A 58 -22.24 -14.17 -15.44
N GLY A 59 -22.61 -12.94 -15.10
CA GLY A 59 -22.09 -12.19 -13.97
C GLY A 59 -22.16 -10.70 -14.22
N LEU A 60 -21.14 -9.96 -13.78
CA LEU A 60 -21.04 -8.51 -13.91
C LEU A 60 -19.87 -8.12 -14.82
N VAL A 61 -20.07 -7.09 -15.63
CA VAL A 61 -18.97 -6.36 -16.28
C VAL A 61 -18.77 -5.05 -15.52
N MET A 62 -17.54 -4.73 -15.12
CA MET A 62 -17.25 -3.50 -14.39
C MET A 62 -15.88 -2.94 -14.78
N SER A 63 -15.61 -1.69 -14.39
CA SER A 63 -14.24 -1.14 -14.51
C SER A 63 -13.27 -2.03 -13.75
N SER A 64 -12.05 -2.17 -14.27
CA SER A 64 -10.99 -2.82 -13.50
C SER A 64 -10.69 -2.05 -12.22
N CYS A 65 -10.21 -2.78 -11.21
CA CYS A 65 -9.93 -2.23 -9.90
C CYS A 65 -8.58 -1.49 -9.87
N GLY A 66 -8.45 -0.64 -8.87
CA GLY A 66 -7.23 0.03 -8.46
C GLY A 66 -6.96 -0.17 -6.98
N ASN A 67 -5.68 -0.13 -6.60
CA ASN A 67 -5.22 -0.22 -5.23
C ASN A 67 -4.56 1.10 -4.84
N GLY A 68 -5.16 1.84 -3.89
CA GLY A 68 -4.71 3.18 -3.50
C GLY A 68 -3.39 3.21 -2.73
N HIS A 69 -2.94 2.07 -2.20
CA HIS A 69 -1.67 1.93 -1.49
C HIS A 69 -1.32 0.45 -1.27
N ALA A 70 -0.15 0.05 -1.72
CA ALA A 70 0.41 -1.26 -1.45
C ALA A 70 1.94 -1.21 -1.57
N HIS A 71 2.62 -2.27 -1.18
CA HIS A 71 4.07 -2.41 -1.23
C HIS A 71 4.48 -3.63 -2.07
N TYR A 72 3.85 -3.79 -3.25
CA TYR A 72 4.15 -4.94 -4.12
C TYR A 72 5.61 -4.96 -4.57
N SER A 73 6.23 -3.77 -4.80
CA SER A 73 7.66 -3.68 -5.14
C SER A 73 8.54 -4.33 -4.08
N MET A 74 8.21 -4.11 -2.81
CA MET A 74 8.88 -4.71 -1.66
C MET A 74 8.45 -6.17 -1.49
N GLY A 75 7.16 -6.44 -1.32
CA GLY A 75 6.62 -7.76 -0.97
C GLY A 75 7.00 -8.85 -1.95
N VAL A 76 7.03 -8.56 -3.25
CA VAL A 76 7.46 -9.49 -4.30
C VAL A 76 8.99 -9.57 -4.40
N ALA A 77 9.71 -8.47 -4.13
CA ALA A 77 11.17 -8.46 -4.18
C ALA A 77 11.81 -9.22 -3.01
N LEU A 78 11.26 -9.08 -1.81
CA LEU A 78 11.85 -9.61 -0.59
C LEU A 78 12.18 -11.12 -0.66
N PRO A 79 11.29 -12.02 -1.14
CA PRO A 79 11.62 -13.43 -1.29
C PRO A 79 12.71 -13.71 -2.35
N ILE A 80 12.90 -12.79 -3.30
CA ILE A 80 13.91 -12.92 -4.36
C ILE A 80 15.29 -12.52 -3.83
N VAL A 81 15.37 -11.36 -3.17
CA VAL A 81 16.65 -10.77 -2.74
C VAL A 81 17.05 -11.17 -1.31
N GLY A 82 16.08 -11.38 -0.42
CA GLY A 82 16.31 -11.65 0.99
C GLY A 82 16.17 -13.12 1.39
N THR A 83 16.26 -13.35 2.69
CA THR A 83 15.88 -14.61 3.33
C THR A 83 14.58 -14.40 4.10
N VAL A 84 13.61 -15.28 3.85
CA VAL A 84 12.28 -15.18 4.46
C VAL A 84 12.25 -15.91 5.79
N ALA A 85 11.70 -15.25 6.83
CA ALA A 85 11.58 -15.79 8.20
C ALA A 85 10.10 -15.87 8.67
N ILE A 86 9.14 -15.87 7.74
CA ILE A 86 7.70 -15.89 8.06
C ILE A 86 7.32 -17.18 8.76
N GLY A 87 6.55 -17.07 9.86
CA GLY A 87 5.99 -18.21 10.61
C GLY A 87 7.00 -18.96 11.48
N LEU A 88 8.24 -18.47 11.58
CA LEU A 88 9.26 -19.07 12.44
C LEU A 88 9.14 -18.57 13.89
N THR A 89 9.49 -19.46 14.84
CA THR A 89 9.76 -19.08 16.22
C THR A 89 11.16 -18.45 16.36
N PRO A 90 11.48 -17.74 17.46
CA PRO A 90 12.83 -17.21 17.70
C PRO A 90 13.94 -18.27 17.59
N ASP A 91 13.69 -19.47 18.12
CA ASP A 91 14.67 -20.56 18.07
C ASP A 91 14.86 -21.08 16.62
N GLN A 92 13.79 -21.23 15.85
CA GLN A 92 13.84 -21.61 14.44
C GLN A 92 14.53 -20.51 13.59
N PHE A 93 14.25 -19.26 13.88
CA PHE A 93 14.90 -18.12 13.22
C PHE A 93 16.43 -18.20 13.38
N LEU A 94 16.92 -18.42 14.60
CA LEU A 94 18.35 -18.55 14.87
C LEU A 94 18.97 -19.87 14.33
N ALA A 95 18.19 -20.97 14.34
CA ALA A 95 18.69 -22.27 13.91
C ALA A 95 18.61 -22.51 12.40
N GLU A 96 17.69 -21.86 11.70
CA GLU A 96 17.37 -22.14 10.29
C GLU A 96 17.55 -20.91 9.39
N ALA A 97 16.82 -19.80 9.64
CA ALA A 97 16.79 -18.65 8.74
C ALA A 97 18.15 -17.92 8.68
N VAL A 98 18.74 -17.60 9.83
CA VAL A 98 20.03 -16.89 9.87
C VAL A 98 21.15 -17.73 9.26
N PRO A 99 21.34 -19.03 9.59
CA PRO A 99 22.33 -19.88 8.93
C PRO A 99 22.11 -20.03 7.42
N ALA A 100 20.84 -20.15 6.96
CA ALA A 100 20.53 -20.22 5.54
C ALA A 100 20.92 -18.92 4.80
N ALA A 101 20.65 -17.76 5.41
CA ALA A 101 21.05 -16.47 4.89
C ALA A 101 22.57 -16.32 4.80
N VAL A 102 23.30 -16.74 5.83
CA VAL A 102 24.76 -16.75 5.85
C VAL A 102 25.33 -17.66 4.75
N LYS A 103 24.78 -18.86 4.61
CA LYS A 103 25.17 -19.80 3.55
C LYS A 103 24.97 -19.17 2.17
N LYS A 104 23.78 -18.61 1.90
CA LYS A 104 23.46 -17.92 0.64
C LYS A 104 24.44 -16.78 0.37
N ALA A 105 24.72 -15.94 1.37
CA ALA A 105 25.66 -14.82 1.22
C ALA A 105 27.07 -15.30 0.85
N ARG A 106 27.58 -16.34 1.49
CA ARG A 106 28.90 -16.93 1.18
C ARG A 106 28.95 -17.55 -0.23
N GLU A 107 27.87 -18.22 -0.65
CA GLU A 107 27.76 -18.81 -1.99
C GLU A 107 27.71 -17.78 -3.11
N THR A 108 27.05 -16.65 -2.85
CA THR A 108 26.87 -15.56 -3.82
C THR A 108 27.95 -14.47 -3.74
N GLY A 109 28.79 -14.48 -2.70
CA GLY A 109 29.75 -13.42 -2.42
C GLY A 109 29.11 -12.11 -1.97
N ALA A 110 27.90 -12.16 -1.38
CA ALA A 110 27.20 -10.98 -0.91
C ALA A 110 27.96 -10.31 0.25
N THR A 111 28.01 -8.98 0.24
CA THR A 111 28.72 -8.16 1.23
C THR A 111 27.87 -7.79 2.45
N ALA A 112 26.58 -8.14 2.42
CA ALA A 112 25.64 -7.95 3.52
C ALA A 112 24.52 -8.99 3.43
N ILE A 113 23.88 -9.29 4.56
CA ILE A 113 22.73 -10.16 4.67
C ILE A 113 21.50 -9.31 4.94
N PHE A 114 20.51 -9.44 4.08
CA PHE A 114 19.18 -8.90 4.25
C PHE A 114 18.16 -10.03 4.38
N GLY A 115 17.31 -9.94 5.40
CA GLY A 115 16.19 -10.84 5.59
C GLY A 115 14.92 -10.11 6.01
N PHE A 116 13.80 -10.82 6.01
CA PHE A 116 12.48 -10.25 6.26
C PHE A 116 11.53 -11.30 6.84
N GLY A 117 10.52 -10.82 7.59
CA GLY A 117 9.32 -11.59 7.87
C GLY A 117 9.29 -12.28 9.25
N TRP A 118 10.18 -11.92 10.17
CA TRP A 118 9.96 -12.34 11.56
C TRP A 118 8.77 -11.55 12.17
N ASN A 119 7.96 -12.20 13.01
CA ASN A 119 6.76 -11.59 13.56
C ASN A 119 7.00 -11.12 15.01
N TYR A 120 6.75 -9.84 15.29
CA TYR A 120 7.00 -9.23 16.59
C TYR A 120 6.22 -9.91 17.72
N ILE A 121 4.94 -10.22 17.53
CA ILE A 121 4.11 -10.84 18.58
C ILE A 121 4.64 -12.22 18.96
N THR A 122 5.09 -13.01 17.97
CA THR A 122 5.70 -14.31 18.19
C THR A 122 7.05 -14.21 18.92
N PHE A 123 7.79 -13.12 18.70
CA PHE A 123 9.15 -12.94 19.20
C PHE A 123 9.21 -12.14 20.52
N MET A 124 8.15 -11.40 20.90
CA MET A 124 8.19 -10.38 21.96
C MET A 124 8.72 -10.84 23.31
N GLU A 125 8.52 -12.10 23.68
CA GLU A 125 9.04 -12.67 24.93
C GLU A 125 10.50 -13.14 24.83
N ASN A 126 11.02 -13.34 23.62
CA ASN A 126 12.38 -13.85 23.39
C ASN A 126 12.98 -13.28 22.07
N ILE A 127 13.12 -11.95 22.03
CA ILE A 127 13.69 -11.27 20.85
C ILE A 127 15.19 -11.60 20.73
N PRO A 128 15.66 -12.13 19.58
CA PRO A 128 17.06 -12.42 19.37
C PRO A 128 17.96 -11.19 19.53
N THR A 129 19.07 -11.37 20.20
CA THR A 129 20.05 -10.30 20.41
C THR A 129 21.13 -10.29 19.33
N ARG A 130 21.83 -9.14 19.19
CA ARG A 130 23.00 -9.04 18.31
C ARG A 130 24.07 -10.11 18.59
N HIS A 131 24.25 -10.47 19.87
CA HIS A 131 25.24 -11.50 20.24
C HIS A 131 24.87 -12.90 19.76
N GLN A 132 23.58 -13.24 19.74
CA GLN A 132 23.10 -14.49 19.16
C GLN A 132 23.30 -14.53 17.65
N LEU A 133 23.08 -13.38 16.96
CA LEU A 133 23.39 -13.26 15.52
C LEU A 133 24.91 -13.33 15.26
N ASP A 134 25.73 -12.66 16.08
CA ASP A 134 27.19 -12.69 15.99
C ASP A 134 27.75 -14.11 16.19
N ALA A 135 27.16 -14.90 17.07
CA ALA A 135 27.54 -16.29 17.30
C ALA A 135 27.36 -17.17 16.03
N ILE A 136 26.46 -16.78 15.13
CA ILE A 136 26.24 -17.46 13.85
C ILE A 136 27.14 -16.86 12.77
N CYS A 137 27.22 -15.52 12.69
CA CYS A 137 28.04 -14.82 11.71
C CYS A 137 28.40 -13.40 12.21
N SER A 138 29.68 -13.17 12.47
CA SER A 138 30.21 -11.88 12.95
C SER A 138 30.97 -11.09 11.86
N ASP A 139 31.24 -11.70 10.72
CA ASP A 139 32.07 -11.15 9.64
C ASP A 139 31.26 -10.61 8.43
N ILE A 140 29.94 -10.76 8.43
CA ILE A 140 29.03 -10.17 7.45
C ILE A 140 27.96 -9.36 8.19
N PRO A 141 27.66 -8.11 7.79
CA PRO A 141 26.55 -7.34 8.37
C PRO A 141 25.22 -8.05 8.14
N ILE A 142 24.43 -8.23 9.21
CA ILE A 142 23.13 -8.89 9.18
C ILE A 142 22.04 -7.89 9.57
N TYR A 143 20.98 -7.81 8.76
CA TYR A 143 19.76 -7.10 9.09
C TYR A 143 18.53 -7.91 8.66
N PHE A 144 17.57 -8.10 9.59
CA PHE A 144 16.28 -8.71 9.32
C PHE A 144 15.16 -7.76 9.70
N ALA A 145 14.32 -7.35 8.73
CA ALA A 145 13.09 -6.63 8.99
C ALA A 145 12.00 -7.58 9.53
N ASP A 146 11.08 -7.06 10.33
CA ASP A 146 9.86 -7.79 10.69
C ASP A 146 8.89 -7.88 9.50
N ASP A 147 7.77 -8.57 9.68
CA ASP A 147 6.75 -8.77 8.64
C ASP A 147 5.93 -7.51 8.34
N GLU A 148 5.90 -6.55 9.28
CA GLU A 148 5.23 -5.25 9.13
C GLU A 148 6.17 -4.16 8.56
N GLY A 149 7.50 -4.38 8.61
CA GLY A 149 8.51 -3.42 8.19
C GLY A 149 8.83 -2.32 9.21
N HIS A 150 8.26 -2.39 10.42
CA HIS A 150 8.41 -1.41 11.49
C HIS A 150 9.54 -1.72 12.49
N LYS A 151 10.13 -2.91 12.43
CA LYS A 151 11.16 -3.35 13.38
C LYS A 151 12.29 -4.06 12.67
N GLY A 152 13.47 -4.08 13.28
CA GLY A 152 14.65 -4.72 12.72
C GLY A 152 15.50 -5.43 13.76
N LEU A 153 16.15 -6.51 13.33
CA LEU A 153 17.18 -7.22 14.09
C LEU A 153 18.52 -7.08 13.36
N ALA A 154 19.55 -6.61 14.05
CA ALA A 154 20.87 -6.37 13.51
C ALA A 154 21.97 -7.02 14.35
N ASN A 155 23.01 -7.57 13.68
CA ASN A 155 24.21 -8.02 14.38
C ASN A 155 25.14 -6.83 14.71
N THR A 156 26.19 -7.09 15.49
CA THR A 156 27.14 -6.06 15.91
C THR A 156 27.78 -5.34 14.73
N LEU A 157 28.20 -6.07 13.69
CA LEU A 157 28.84 -5.47 12.53
C LEU A 157 27.89 -4.52 11.76
N MET A 158 26.60 -4.84 11.71
CA MET A 158 25.60 -3.96 11.10
C MET A 158 25.42 -2.68 11.92
N LEU A 159 25.34 -2.77 13.25
CA LEU A 159 25.26 -1.59 14.13
C LEU A 159 26.52 -0.71 14.03
N VAL A 160 27.69 -1.31 13.86
CA VAL A 160 28.95 -0.58 13.62
C VAL A 160 28.90 0.15 12.28
N LYS A 161 28.48 -0.54 11.22
CA LYS A 161 28.33 0.03 9.89
C LYS A 161 27.34 1.20 9.86
N ALA A 162 26.27 1.11 10.63
CA ALA A 162 25.27 2.18 10.80
C ALA A 162 25.74 3.32 11.73
N GLY A 163 26.93 3.25 12.31
CA GLY A 163 27.44 4.27 13.24
C GLY A 163 26.64 4.38 14.54
N ILE A 164 26.01 3.29 14.96
CA ILE A 164 25.30 3.19 16.24
C ILE A 164 26.28 2.86 17.37
N MET A 165 27.29 2.06 17.08
CA MET A 165 28.37 1.72 18.00
C MET A 165 29.69 1.58 17.25
N LYS A 166 30.79 1.54 17.99
CA LYS A 166 32.12 1.22 17.45
C LYS A 166 32.44 -0.28 17.65
N GLU A 167 33.46 -0.76 16.94
CA GLU A 167 33.95 -2.14 17.06
C GLU A 167 34.43 -2.47 18.50
N ASP A 168 34.94 -1.48 19.24
CA ASP A 168 35.38 -1.64 20.62
C ASP A 168 34.23 -1.66 21.65
N GLY A 169 32.98 -1.62 21.18
CA GLY A 169 31.78 -1.61 22.02
C GLY A 169 31.33 -0.22 22.46
N THR A 170 32.05 0.84 22.15
CA THR A 170 31.64 2.22 22.48
C THR A 170 30.33 2.56 21.78
N VAL A 171 29.32 2.94 22.57
CA VAL A 171 28.00 3.35 22.07
C VAL A 171 28.07 4.77 21.56
N LEU A 172 27.65 4.99 20.31
CA LEU A 172 27.60 6.30 19.65
C LEU A 172 26.18 6.89 19.60
N LYS A 173 25.17 6.03 19.52
CA LYS A 173 23.76 6.42 19.54
C LYS A 173 22.99 5.55 20.53
N LYS A 174 22.09 6.16 21.27
CA LYS A 174 21.28 5.51 22.31
C LYS A 174 19.81 5.73 22.02
N ASP A 175 18.99 4.79 22.50
CA ASP A 175 17.55 4.91 22.57
C ASP A 175 16.95 5.77 21.42
N LYS A 176 16.54 6.99 21.72
CA LYS A 176 15.85 7.91 20.79
C LYS A 176 16.76 8.89 20.02
N ASP A 177 18.06 8.62 19.96
CA ASP A 177 18.99 9.48 19.18
C ASP A 177 18.72 9.49 17.67
N ILE A 178 17.93 8.50 17.19
CA ILE A 178 17.36 8.51 15.85
C ILE A 178 15.92 8.98 15.94
N ARG A 179 15.61 10.08 15.33
CA ARG A 179 14.28 10.69 15.38
C ARG A 179 13.21 9.71 14.87
N GLY A 180 12.13 9.56 15.62
CA GLY A 180 11.05 8.64 15.31
C GLY A 180 11.41 7.16 15.47
N GLY A 181 12.58 6.84 16.02
CA GLY A 181 13.02 5.47 16.23
C GLY A 181 13.43 5.19 17.67
N GLU A 182 13.62 3.91 17.97
CA GLU A 182 14.13 3.45 19.27
C GLU A 182 15.19 2.39 19.06
N ILE A 183 16.39 2.62 19.60
CA ILE A 183 17.44 1.61 19.72
C ILE A 183 17.24 0.93 21.08
N VAL A 184 16.83 -0.33 21.08
CA VAL A 184 16.60 -1.05 22.34
C VAL A 184 17.92 -1.37 23.01
N MET A 185 18.08 -0.87 24.25
CA MET A 185 19.31 -1.01 25.03
C MET A 185 19.20 -2.20 25.99
N GLY A 186 20.30 -2.94 26.14
CA GLY A 186 20.43 -3.98 27.14
C GLY A 186 20.71 -3.43 28.54
N GLU A 187 20.65 -4.29 29.56
CA GLU A 187 20.98 -3.94 30.95
C GLU A 187 22.44 -3.45 31.13
N ASP A 188 23.32 -3.88 30.23
CA ASP A 188 24.72 -3.43 30.16
C ASP A 188 24.89 -2.04 29.55
N GLY A 189 23.80 -1.41 29.12
CA GLY A 189 23.79 -0.09 28.48
C GLY A 189 24.29 -0.10 27.04
N THR A 190 24.34 -1.26 26.39
CA THR A 190 24.69 -1.39 24.97
C THR A 190 23.47 -1.77 24.12
N PRO A 191 23.45 -1.46 22.80
CA PRO A 191 22.35 -1.86 21.92
C PRO A 191 22.17 -3.38 21.88
N THR A 192 20.95 -3.86 22.01
CA THR A 192 20.63 -5.29 21.93
C THR A 192 20.72 -5.85 20.52
N GLY A 193 20.63 -4.98 19.50
CA GLY A 193 20.41 -5.34 18.09
C GLY A 193 18.96 -5.24 17.67
N PHE A 194 18.03 -5.07 18.59
CA PHE A 194 16.62 -4.82 18.29
C PHE A 194 16.39 -3.31 18.10
N LEU A 195 15.75 -2.98 16.98
CA LEU A 195 15.53 -1.62 16.50
C LEU A 195 14.05 -1.46 16.17
N LYS A 196 13.44 -0.34 16.58
CA LYS A 196 12.04 -0.05 16.31
C LYS A 196 11.92 1.18 15.42
N GLU A 197 10.90 1.17 14.56
CA GLU A 197 10.51 2.27 13.67
C GLU A 197 11.71 2.83 12.91
N GLN A 198 11.91 4.14 12.92
CA GLN A 198 12.96 4.82 12.18
C GLN A 198 14.39 4.35 12.51
N ALA A 199 14.62 3.74 13.68
CA ALA A 199 15.94 3.17 14.00
C ALA A 199 16.25 1.93 13.13
N GLY A 200 15.23 1.12 12.82
CA GLY A 200 15.34 0.00 11.88
C GLY A 200 15.65 0.48 10.46
N THR A 201 14.86 1.42 9.96
CA THR A 201 15.01 2.00 8.62
C THR A 201 16.35 2.72 8.44
N TYR A 202 16.76 3.52 9.44
CA TYR A 202 18.08 4.14 9.48
C TYR A 202 19.18 3.11 9.35
N THR A 203 19.13 2.04 10.16
CA THR A 203 20.17 1.00 10.13
C THR A 203 20.22 0.28 8.78
N ARG A 204 19.06 -0.06 8.21
CA ARG A 204 18.92 -0.69 6.89
C ARG A 204 19.50 0.15 5.76
N SER A 205 19.45 1.48 5.84
CA SER A 205 19.98 2.37 4.80
C SER A 205 21.50 2.26 4.57
N PHE A 206 22.23 1.65 5.49
CA PHE A 206 23.67 1.37 5.34
C PHE A 206 23.99 0.03 4.67
N LEU A 207 22.98 -0.75 4.25
CA LEU A 207 23.21 -1.91 3.39
C LEU A 207 23.68 -1.47 1.99
N ASP A 208 24.39 -2.35 1.29
CA ASP A 208 24.71 -2.15 -0.13
C ASP A 208 23.49 -2.47 -1.00
N THR A 209 22.59 -1.50 -1.08
CA THR A 209 21.27 -1.69 -1.69
C THR A 209 21.30 -1.81 -3.21
N ASP A 210 22.30 -1.23 -3.88
CA ASP A 210 22.47 -1.41 -5.34
C ASP A 210 22.89 -2.83 -5.69
N SER A 211 23.67 -3.48 -4.82
CA SER A 211 24.01 -4.89 -4.95
C SER A 211 22.84 -5.82 -4.62
N ILE A 212 22.03 -5.48 -3.59
CA ILE A 212 20.89 -6.27 -3.17
C ILE A 212 19.74 -6.18 -4.18
N TYR A 213 19.46 -4.99 -4.72
CA TYR A 213 18.33 -4.73 -5.60
C TYR A 213 18.73 -3.94 -6.86
N PRO A 214 19.49 -4.53 -7.78
CA PRO A 214 19.85 -3.90 -9.05
C PRO A 214 18.64 -3.82 -10.00
N VAL A 215 18.73 -2.99 -11.04
CA VAL A 215 17.68 -2.80 -12.06
C VAL A 215 17.21 -4.13 -12.68
N ASP A 216 18.13 -5.06 -12.94
CA ASP A 216 17.79 -6.37 -13.52
C ASP A 216 16.92 -7.21 -12.58
N THR A 217 17.13 -7.13 -11.26
CA THR A 217 16.25 -7.77 -10.28
C THR A 217 14.86 -7.11 -10.29
N ALA A 218 14.78 -5.78 -10.35
CA ALA A 218 13.51 -5.08 -10.45
C ALA A 218 12.72 -5.47 -11.72
N LYS A 219 13.41 -5.72 -12.84
CA LYS A 219 12.79 -6.25 -14.07
C LYS A 219 12.26 -7.68 -13.95
N ILE A 220 12.73 -8.47 -12.97
CA ILE A 220 12.16 -9.79 -12.63
C ILE A 220 10.94 -9.63 -11.73
N VAL A 221 10.95 -8.63 -10.85
CA VAL A 221 9.89 -8.36 -9.87
C VAL A 221 8.63 -7.82 -10.56
N ILE A 222 8.74 -6.85 -11.46
CA ILE A 222 7.60 -6.18 -12.11
C ILE A 222 6.65 -7.16 -12.82
N PRO A 223 7.10 -8.14 -13.63
CA PRO A 223 6.21 -9.12 -14.24
C PRO A 223 5.43 -9.97 -13.24
N LYS A 224 6.04 -10.30 -12.09
CA LYS A 224 5.37 -11.07 -11.02
C LYS A 224 4.29 -10.24 -10.33
N ILE A 225 4.55 -8.95 -10.10
CA ILE A 225 3.53 -8.01 -9.63
C ILE A 225 2.37 -7.95 -10.63
N GLN A 226 2.67 -7.78 -11.91
CA GLN A 226 1.68 -7.70 -12.96
C GLN A 226 0.81 -8.97 -13.04
N GLU A 227 1.44 -10.16 -13.00
CA GLU A 227 0.73 -11.44 -13.02
C GLU A 227 -0.27 -11.54 -11.86
N HIS A 228 0.14 -11.18 -10.65
CA HIS A 228 -0.74 -11.16 -9.48
C HIS A 228 -1.86 -10.13 -9.65
N LEU A 229 -1.54 -8.89 -9.98
CA LEU A 229 -2.52 -7.81 -10.09
C LEU A 229 -3.62 -8.11 -11.10
N VAL A 230 -3.26 -8.55 -12.32
CA VAL A 230 -4.27 -8.79 -13.37
C VAL A 230 -5.14 -10.01 -13.06
N ALA A 231 -4.61 -11.01 -12.32
CA ALA A 231 -5.38 -12.16 -11.87
C ALA A 231 -6.44 -11.77 -10.82
N GLU A 232 -6.12 -10.81 -9.95
CA GLU A 232 -7.07 -10.27 -8.97
C GLU A 232 -7.96 -9.14 -9.53
N GLY A 233 -7.73 -8.71 -10.78
CA GLY A 233 -8.54 -7.69 -11.45
C GLY A 233 -8.06 -6.25 -11.25
N TYR A 234 -6.86 -6.05 -10.75
CA TYR A 234 -6.24 -4.73 -10.65
C TYR A 234 -5.51 -4.36 -11.93
N THR A 235 -5.71 -3.14 -12.43
CA THR A 235 -4.94 -2.55 -13.55
C THR A 235 -4.30 -1.21 -13.20
N MET A 236 -4.38 -0.78 -11.96
CA MET A 236 -3.67 0.40 -11.46
C MET A 236 -3.40 0.24 -9.96
N TYR A 237 -2.26 0.73 -9.49
CA TYR A 237 -1.98 0.84 -8.07
C TYR A 237 -0.92 1.89 -7.77
N ILE A 238 -0.90 2.34 -6.51
CA ILE A 238 0.16 3.20 -5.97
C ILE A 238 1.05 2.34 -5.08
N ASP A 239 2.33 2.21 -5.46
CA ASP A 239 3.35 1.64 -4.61
C ASP A 239 3.79 2.66 -3.57
N GLY A 240 3.47 2.35 -2.32
CA GLY A 240 3.68 3.25 -1.19
C GLY A 240 5.14 3.38 -0.75
N TRP A 241 6.07 2.65 -1.40
CA TRP A 241 7.48 2.61 -1.00
C TRP A 241 8.41 2.33 -2.19
N GLY A 242 8.27 3.12 -3.26
CA GLY A 242 9.00 2.92 -4.51
C GLY A 242 10.53 2.91 -4.37
N ASN A 243 11.07 3.62 -3.37
CA ASN A 243 12.50 3.62 -3.03
C ASN A 243 12.83 2.81 -1.75
N TYR A 244 12.10 1.73 -1.45
CA TYR A 244 12.30 0.89 -0.27
C TYR A 244 13.77 0.49 -0.05
N PHE A 245 14.50 0.20 -1.11
CA PHE A 245 15.92 -0.12 -1.06
C PHE A 245 16.85 1.11 -1.13
N PHE A 246 16.35 2.34 -0.83
CA PHE A 246 17.09 3.60 -0.85
C PHE A 246 17.80 3.92 -2.17
N ASN A 247 17.34 3.34 -3.27
CA ASN A 247 17.80 3.61 -4.62
C ASN A 247 16.62 3.85 -5.58
N ASP A 248 16.91 4.26 -6.82
CA ASP A 248 15.89 4.49 -7.85
C ASP A 248 15.79 3.37 -8.89
N ASN A 249 16.32 2.17 -8.58
CA ASN A 249 16.40 1.06 -9.52
C ASN A 249 15.03 0.51 -9.95
N PHE A 250 14.04 0.55 -9.04
CA PHE A 250 12.66 0.17 -9.39
C PHE A 250 12.02 1.17 -10.35
N PHE A 251 12.23 2.46 -10.15
CA PHE A 251 11.76 3.52 -11.07
C PHE A 251 12.37 3.34 -12.47
N LYS A 252 13.68 3.10 -12.55
CA LYS A 252 14.39 2.84 -13.82
C LYS A 252 13.85 1.60 -14.53
N ALA A 253 13.66 0.51 -13.80
CA ALA A 253 13.13 -0.73 -14.35
C ALA A 253 11.71 -0.55 -14.88
N ALA A 254 10.84 0.11 -14.13
CA ALA A 254 9.46 0.38 -14.54
C ALA A 254 9.41 1.22 -15.82
N GLN A 255 10.19 2.31 -15.90
CA GLN A 255 10.31 3.12 -17.12
C GLN A 255 10.73 2.29 -18.33
N GLN A 256 11.80 1.49 -18.18
CA GLN A 256 12.33 0.68 -19.29
C GLN A 256 11.31 -0.36 -19.75
N MET A 257 10.62 -1.02 -18.84
CA MET A 257 9.61 -2.02 -19.17
C MET A 257 8.40 -1.40 -19.87
N ASP A 258 8.00 -0.20 -19.47
CA ASP A 258 6.91 0.50 -20.16
C ASP A 258 7.32 0.94 -21.56
N GLN A 259 8.53 1.49 -21.73
CA GLN A 259 9.08 1.82 -23.05
C GLN A 259 9.21 0.59 -23.98
N GLU A 260 9.40 -0.59 -23.41
CA GLU A 260 9.42 -1.86 -24.13
C GLU A 260 8.01 -2.43 -24.40
N GLY A 261 6.93 -1.73 -23.97
CA GLY A 261 5.54 -2.16 -24.15
C GLY A 261 5.15 -3.39 -23.31
N LYS A 262 5.80 -3.59 -22.15
CA LYS A 262 5.62 -4.75 -21.29
C LYS A 262 4.75 -4.49 -20.06
N MET A 263 4.17 -3.29 -19.93
CA MET A 263 3.29 -2.95 -18.82
C MET A 263 1.83 -3.14 -19.20
N ASN A 264 1.08 -3.87 -18.40
CA ASN A 264 -0.37 -4.09 -18.53
C ASN A 264 -1.15 -3.53 -17.33
N PHE A 265 -0.59 -2.52 -16.67
CA PHE A 265 -1.20 -1.78 -15.57
C PHE A 265 -0.55 -0.41 -15.43
N VAL A 266 -1.22 0.51 -14.74
CA VAL A 266 -0.66 1.82 -14.39
C VAL A 266 -0.07 1.76 -13.00
N LEU A 267 1.20 2.12 -12.89
CA LEU A 267 1.98 2.12 -11.66
C LEU A 267 2.21 3.54 -11.16
N GLY A 268 1.67 3.86 -9.99
CA GLY A 268 2.07 5.04 -9.22
C GLY A 268 3.26 4.69 -8.33
N LEU A 269 4.31 5.49 -8.34
CA LEU A 269 5.48 5.31 -7.49
C LEU A 269 5.63 6.51 -6.56
N THR A 270 5.71 6.25 -5.28
CA THR A 270 6.06 7.27 -4.28
C THR A 270 7.58 7.33 -4.08
N TYR A 271 8.09 8.49 -3.73
CA TYR A 271 9.44 8.66 -3.21
C TYR A 271 9.36 8.99 -1.72
N GLU A 272 9.98 8.17 -0.89
CA GLU A 272 9.95 8.30 0.56
C GLU A 272 11.08 9.14 1.10
N ILE A 273 10.74 9.99 2.08
CA ILE A 273 11.69 10.72 2.94
C ILE A 273 11.46 10.30 4.39
N GLU A 274 12.49 9.80 5.02
CA GLU A 274 12.50 9.41 6.42
C GLU A 274 12.83 10.61 7.34
N SER A 275 12.33 10.58 8.58
CA SER A 275 12.46 11.71 9.52
C SER A 275 13.89 12.06 9.92
N TRP A 276 14.84 11.18 9.72
CA TRP A 276 16.27 11.39 9.96
C TRP A 276 17.04 11.91 8.73
N MET A 277 16.39 11.95 7.56
CA MET A 277 17.00 12.43 6.31
C MET A 277 16.97 13.96 6.21
N ASN A 278 17.85 14.52 5.38
CA ASN A 278 17.76 15.93 4.99
C ASN A 278 16.61 16.11 3.99
N VAL A 279 15.54 16.77 4.44
CA VAL A 279 14.31 16.95 3.66
C VAL A 279 14.57 17.65 2.34
N ASP A 280 15.32 18.75 2.34
CA ASP A 280 15.54 19.56 1.12
C ASP A 280 16.35 18.78 0.07
N GLU A 281 17.38 18.04 0.49
CA GLU A 281 18.16 17.16 -0.40
C GLU A 281 17.30 16.07 -1.01
N HIS A 282 16.50 15.38 -0.19
CA HIS A 282 15.67 14.26 -0.65
C HIS A 282 14.45 14.71 -1.44
N LEU A 283 13.95 15.93 -1.20
CA LEU A 283 12.91 16.52 -2.03
C LEU A 283 13.42 16.82 -3.46
N GLU A 284 14.68 17.24 -3.63
CA GLU A 284 15.27 17.35 -4.97
C GLU A 284 15.39 15.98 -5.65
N LYS A 285 15.73 14.91 -4.92
CA LYS A 285 15.73 13.53 -5.45
C LYS A 285 14.32 13.08 -5.84
N ALA A 286 13.30 13.40 -5.04
CA ALA A 286 11.90 13.13 -5.37
C ALA A 286 11.44 13.85 -6.66
N VAL A 287 11.97 15.04 -6.92
CA VAL A 287 11.77 15.75 -8.20
C VAL A 287 12.54 15.07 -9.33
N ASP A 288 13.79 14.66 -9.08
CA ASP A 288 14.63 14.01 -10.10
C ASP A 288 14.05 12.69 -10.60
N VAL A 289 13.41 11.88 -9.73
CA VAL A 289 12.78 10.62 -10.16
C VAL A 289 11.58 10.82 -11.09
N GLN A 290 11.04 12.03 -11.22
CA GLN A 290 9.98 12.32 -12.21
C GLN A 290 10.45 12.07 -13.66
N LYS A 291 11.75 12.09 -13.93
CA LYS A 291 12.32 11.72 -15.24
C LYS A 291 12.00 10.29 -15.67
N TYR A 292 11.60 9.43 -14.73
CA TYR A 292 11.20 8.06 -15.00
C TYR A 292 9.72 7.89 -15.33
N ALA A 293 8.92 8.97 -15.26
CA ALA A 293 7.52 8.93 -15.61
C ALA A 293 7.31 8.61 -17.09
N THR A 294 6.26 7.84 -17.38
CA THR A 294 5.86 7.43 -18.74
C THR A 294 4.32 7.42 -18.85
N THR A 295 3.79 6.80 -19.91
CA THR A 295 2.34 6.63 -20.04
C THR A 295 1.75 5.82 -18.89
N HIS A 296 2.40 4.72 -18.47
CA HIS A 296 1.90 3.82 -17.43
C HIS A 296 2.65 3.94 -16.09
N VAL A 297 3.73 4.72 -16.01
CA VAL A 297 4.46 4.96 -14.76
C VAL A 297 4.28 6.40 -14.33
N LYS A 298 3.72 6.62 -13.15
CA LYS A 298 3.49 7.93 -12.53
C LYS A 298 4.36 8.06 -11.29
N THR A 299 5.02 9.20 -11.10
CA THR A 299 6.02 9.42 -10.03
C THR A 299 5.72 10.71 -9.26
N ASN A 300 4.45 10.95 -8.94
CA ASN A 300 3.96 12.26 -8.54
C ASN A 300 3.80 12.43 -7.02
N TRP A 301 4.31 11.49 -6.20
CA TRP A 301 4.04 11.51 -4.75
C TRP A 301 5.30 11.49 -3.92
N LEU A 302 5.28 12.34 -2.88
CA LEU A 302 6.21 12.27 -1.76
C LEU A 302 5.57 11.47 -0.63
N LYS A 303 6.23 10.38 -0.21
CA LYS A 303 5.81 9.54 0.92
C LYS A 303 6.50 9.98 2.20
N LEU A 304 5.71 10.06 3.27
CA LEU A 304 6.20 10.20 4.64
C LEU A 304 5.48 9.18 5.55
N PHE A 305 6.09 8.85 6.69
CA PHE A 305 5.43 8.26 7.84
C PHE A 305 5.24 9.33 8.90
N MET A 306 3.98 9.63 9.29
CA MET A 306 3.69 10.54 10.39
C MET A 306 3.88 9.84 11.74
N ASP A 307 3.41 8.60 11.86
CA ASP A 307 3.45 7.78 13.06
C ASP A 307 3.68 6.31 12.72
N GLY A 308 3.59 5.45 13.71
CA GLY A 308 3.55 4.00 13.55
C GLY A 308 2.13 3.44 13.59
N THR A 309 1.96 2.20 14.10
CA THR A 309 0.67 1.51 14.20
C THR A 309 0.07 1.65 15.60
N VAL A 310 -1.27 1.79 15.66
CA VAL A 310 -1.99 1.89 16.95
C VAL A 310 -1.90 0.56 17.70
N GLU A 311 -2.03 -0.55 16.99
CA GLU A 311 -1.90 -1.91 17.52
C GLU A 311 -0.49 -2.18 18.06
N GLY A 312 0.52 -1.63 17.44
CA GLY A 312 1.93 -1.72 17.87
C GLY A 312 2.30 -0.74 19.00
N GLY A 313 1.37 0.09 19.47
CA GLY A 313 1.61 1.10 20.49
C GLY A 313 2.47 2.26 20.01
N THR A 314 2.66 2.43 18.71
CA THR A 314 3.49 3.49 18.12
C THR A 314 2.68 4.53 17.35
N GLY A 315 1.37 4.30 17.12
CA GLY A 315 0.46 5.31 16.60
C GLY A 315 0.37 6.53 17.50
N PHE A 316 0.41 7.74 16.93
CA PHE A 316 0.36 9.00 17.68
C PHE A 316 -1.07 9.39 18.01
N VAL A 317 -1.46 9.23 19.30
CA VAL A 317 -2.86 9.29 19.75
C VAL A 317 -3.12 10.33 20.83
N ASP A 318 -4.39 10.72 20.94
CA ASP A 318 -4.95 11.49 22.05
C ASP A 318 -6.43 11.02 22.25
N PRO A 319 -6.81 10.49 23.43
CA PRO A 319 -6.07 10.37 24.68
C PRO A 319 -4.89 9.39 24.62
N LEU A 320 -4.03 9.43 25.64
CA LEU A 320 -2.84 8.59 25.77
C LEU A 320 -3.21 7.10 25.83
N TYR A 321 -2.28 6.23 25.46
CA TYR A 321 -2.36 4.80 25.74
C TYR A 321 -2.50 4.54 27.27
N PRO A 322 -3.03 3.37 27.67
CA PRO A 322 -3.28 3.09 29.09
C PRO A 322 -2.07 3.18 30.01
N ASP A 323 -0.86 2.93 29.50
CA ASP A 323 0.40 3.08 30.23
C ASP A 323 0.94 4.52 30.30
N GLY A 324 0.21 5.48 29.70
CA GLY A 324 0.51 6.90 29.72
C GLY A 324 1.43 7.40 28.63
N HIS A 325 1.86 6.55 27.69
CA HIS A 325 2.60 7.04 26.52
C HIS A 325 1.66 7.51 25.39
N GLN A 326 2.20 8.19 24.38
CA GLN A 326 1.43 8.83 23.30
C GLN A 326 1.68 8.24 21.92
N GLY A 327 2.56 7.24 21.80
CA GLY A 327 3.09 6.78 20.53
C GLY A 327 4.24 7.66 20.02
N LEU A 328 4.56 7.54 18.74
CA LEU A 328 5.70 8.20 18.11
C LEU A 328 5.23 9.16 17.01
N ALA A 329 5.66 10.41 17.08
CA ALA A 329 5.48 11.38 16.01
C ALA A 329 6.81 11.58 15.27
N ASN A 330 6.84 11.26 13.99
CA ASN A 330 8.06 11.45 13.17
C ASN A 330 8.31 12.92 12.81
N TRP A 331 7.25 13.74 12.80
CA TRP A 331 7.28 15.13 12.39
C TRP A 331 6.45 15.99 13.32
N THR A 332 6.84 17.24 13.50
CA THR A 332 5.99 18.26 14.11
C THR A 332 4.99 18.79 13.07
N GLU A 333 3.90 19.41 13.52
CA GLU A 333 2.93 20.05 12.63
C GLU A 333 3.56 21.15 11.77
N GLU A 334 4.51 21.94 12.33
CA GLU A 334 5.24 22.99 11.62
C GLU A 334 6.10 22.42 10.48
N GLU A 335 6.84 21.35 10.75
CA GLU A 335 7.66 20.66 9.75
C GLU A 335 6.80 20.05 8.64
N LEU A 336 5.70 19.37 8.98
CA LEU A 336 4.76 18.86 7.98
C LEU A 336 4.21 19.97 7.10
N THR A 337 3.87 21.11 7.69
CA THR A 337 3.37 22.29 6.96
C THR A 337 4.42 22.80 5.98
N ASP A 338 5.69 22.89 6.40
CA ASP A 338 6.79 23.34 5.53
C ASP A 338 7.09 22.34 4.41
N ILE A 339 7.15 21.03 4.74
CA ILE A 339 7.36 19.96 3.77
C ILE A 339 6.21 19.93 2.76
N THR A 340 4.95 20.02 3.21
CA THR A 340 3.77 20.05 2.33
C THR A 340 3.86 21.23 1.35
N ARG A 341 4.16 22.43 1.85
CA ARG A 341 4.32 23.64 1.02
C ARG A 341 5.39 23.45 -0.05
N LYS A 342 6.58 22.98 0.36
CA LYS A 342 7.71 22.76 -0.54
C LYS A 342 7.41 21.70 -1.60
N THR A 343 6.78 20.58 -1.19
CA THR A 343 6.42 19.47 -2.06
C THR A 343 5.38 19.90 -3.09
N ASN A 344 4.30 20.53 -2.63
CA ASN A 344 3.23 20.99 -3.52
C ASN A 344 3.70 22.16 -4.43
N ALA A 345 4.67 22.97 -4.02
CA ALA A 345 5.29 23.97 -4.88
C ALA A 345 6.02 23.35 -6.08
N LYS A 346 6.52 22.12 -5.94
CA LYS A 346 7.17 21.34 -7.00
C LYS A 346 6.20 20.50 -7.84
N GLY A 347 4.90 20.57 -7.56
CA GLY A 347 3.84 19.83 -8.28
C GLY A 347 3.71 18.37 -7.85
N LEU A 348 4.31 17.97 -6.74
CA LEU A 348 4.15 16.67 -6.14
C LEU A 348 3.02 16.66 -5.11
N SER A 349 2.24 15.58 -5.07
CA SER A 349 1.25 15.31 -4.03
C SER A 349 1.92 14.70 -2.80
N MET A 350 1.33 14.92 -1.63
CA MET A 350 1.73 14.21 -0.41
C MET A 350 1.00 12.87 -0.32
N HIS A 351 1.68 11.87 0.25
CA HIS A 351 1.14 10.53 0.51
C HIS A 351 1.66 10.06 1.88
N ILE A 352 0.91 10.34 2.96
CA ILE A 352 1.41 10.21 4.33
C ILE A 352 0.72 9.06 5.07
N HIS A 353 1.52 8.09 5.55
CA HIS A 353 1.08 7.08 6.52
C HIS A 353 0.62 7.77 7.81
N THR A 354 -0.60 7.49 8.24
CA THR A 354 -1.27 8.21 9.32
C THR A 354 -2.28 7.30 10.02
N MET A 355 -2.03 6.86 11.24
CA MET A 355 -2.85 5.89 11.96
C MET A 355 -3.59 6.50 13.15
N GLY A 356 -2.88 7.10 14.08
CA GLY A 356 -3.46 7.69 15.28
C GLY A 356 -4.24 8.97 14.99
N ASN A 357 -5.30 9.23 15.77
CA ASN A 357 -6.14 10.42 15.57
C ASN A 357 -5.39 11.74 15.70
N LYS A 358 -4.35 11.80 16.53
CA LYS A 358 -3.50 13.00 16.65
C LYS A 358 -2.58 13.17 15.46
N ALA A 359 -2.08 12.05 14.90
CA ALA A 359 -1.34 12.05 13.64
C ALA A 359 -2.20 12.57 12.49
N VAL A 360 -3.45 12.06 12.37
CA VAL A 360 -4.42 12.56 11.39
C VAL A 360 -4.64 14.06 11.53
N ASN A 361 -4.87 14.56 12.75
CA ASN A 361 -5.08 15.98 13.00
C ASN A 361 -3.88 16.85 12.55
N TYR A 362 -2.64 16.41 12.80
CA TYR A 362 -1.44 17.13 12.37
C TYR A 362 -1.32 17.18 10.85
N VAL A 363 -1.57 16.05 10.16
CA VAL A 363 -1.51 15.99 8.70
C VAL A 363 -2.62 16.84 8.07
N VAL A 364 -3.86 16.75 8.60
CA VAL A 364 -4.99 17.59 8.16
C VAL A 364 -4.66 19.08 8.34
N SER A 365 -4.07 19.46 9.49
CA SER A 365 -3.62 20.84 9.74
C SER A 365 -2.58 21.29 8.72
N ALA A 366 -1.57 20.46 8.45
CA ALA A 366 -0.51 20.79 7.49
C ALA A 366 -1.07 20.97 6.07
N TYR A 367 -1.97 20.09 5.64
CA TYR A 367 -2.59 20.20 4.31
C TYR A 367 -3.52 21.41 4.20
N ALA A 368 -4.32 21.70 5.23
CA ALA A 368 -5.18 22.89 5.24
C ALA A 368 -4.40 24.19 5.21
N ASN A 369 -3.22 24.24 5.88
CA ASN A 369 -2.42 25.43 6.00
C ASN A 369 -1.47 25.67 4.79
N ALA A 370 -1.06 24.63 4.10
CA ALA A 370 0.01 24.71 3.10
C ALA A 370 -0.21 23.85 1.85
N GLY A 371 -1.20 22.95 1.85
CA GLY A 371 -1.53 22.09 0.73
C GLY A 371 -2.15 22.86 -0.43
N LYS A 372 -2.03 22.27 -1.63
CA LYS A 372 -2.75 22.69 -2.83
C LYS A 372 -3.82 21.66 -3.12
N ASP A 373 -5.09 22.07 -3.05
CA ASP A 373 -6.26 21.18 -3.14
C ASP A 373 -6.31 20.43 -4.49
N GLU A 374 -5.79 21.03 -5.57
CA GLU A 374 -5.72 20.39 -6.89
C GLU A 374 -4.74 19.21 -6.96
N LEU A 375 -3.77 19.12 -6.03
CA LEU A 375 -2.82 18.03 -5.94
C LEU A 375 -3.34 16.83 -5.16
N ARG A 376 -4.51 16.95 -4.51
CA ARG A 376 -5.19 15.84 -3.84
C ARG A 376 -4.27 15.12 -2.85
N ASN A 377 -3.74 15.88 -1.88
CA ASN A 377 -2.87 15.32 -0.86
C ASN A 377 -3.59 14.20 -0.09
N THR A 378 -2.89 13.13 0.19
CA THR A 378 -3.45 11.85 0.60
C THR A 378 -3.01 11.48 2.02
N LEU A 379 -3.97 11.11 2.86
CA LEU A 379 -3.74 10.45 4.15
C LEU A 379 -3.94 8.95 3.95
N VAL A 380 -2.98 8.12 4.41
CA VAL A 380 -3.01 6.67 4.21
C VAL A 380 -3.34 5.97 5.53
N HIS A 381 -4.09 4.89 5.45
CA HIS A 381 -4.72 4.09 6.50
C HIS A 381 -5.86 4.83 7.20
N VAL A 382 -5.59 5.98 7.77
CA VAL A 382 -6.58 6.89 8.38
C VAL A 382 -7.50 6.12 9.34
N ARG A 383 -6.86 5.39 10.30
CA ARG A 383 -7.59 4.48 11.19
C ARG A 383 -8.53 5.22 12.12
N ASN A 384 -8.05 6.30 12.75
CA ASN A 384 -8.84 7.07 13.70
C ASN A 384 -8.89 8.56 13.30
N VAL A 385 -10.09 9.14 13.22
CA VAL A 385 -10.31 10.52 12.78
C VAL A 385 -11.16 11.26 13.80
N ASN A 386 -10.72 12.44 14.22
CA ASN A 386 -11.52 13.31 15.10
C ASN A 386 -12.68 13.96 14.31
N ALA A 387 -13.77 14.22 15.01
CA ALA A 387 -14.99 14.75 14.37
C ALA A 387 -14.77 16.07 13.60
N GLU A 388 -13.89 16.94 14.11
CA GLU A 388 -13.56 18.22 13.49
C GLU A 388 -12.71 18.10 12.22
N ASP A 389 -11.99 17.00 12.05
CA ASP A 389 -11.08 16.82 10.90
C ASP A 389 -11.82 16.45 9.61
N TYR A 390 -12.99 15.79 9.68
CA TYR A 390 -13.75 15.43 8.48
C TYR A 390 -14.11 16.66 7.62
N GLN A 391 -14.60 17.73 8.23
CA GLN A 391 -14.99 18.91 7.47
C GLN A 391 -13.77 19.57 6.81
N ARG A 392 -12.65 19.63 7.53
CA ARG A 392 -11.38 20.17 6.99
C ARG A 392 -10.85 19.35 5.83
N MET A 393 -10.93 18.01 5.92
CA MET A 393 -10.56 17.11 4.82
C MET A 393 -11.41 17.37 3.57
N ALA A 394 -12.73 17.54 3.74
CA ALA A 394 -13.65 17.84 2.63
C ALA A 394 -13.37 19.22 2.00
N ASP A 395 -13.21 20.25 2.83
CA ASP A 395 -12.99 21.65 2.39
C ASP A 395 -11.69 21.80 1.58
N HIS A 396 -10.69 20.96 1.82
CA HIS A 396 -9.37 20.99 1.18
C HIS A 396 -9.13 19.83 0.21
N ASN A 397 -10.19 19.16 -0.27
CA ASN A 397 -10.11 18.07 -1.24
C ASN A 397 -9.02 17.02 -0.91
N MET A 398 -8.88 16.69 0.39
CA MET A 398 -7.95 15.67 0.86
C MET A 398 -8.50 14.28 0.54
N TYR A 399 -7.61 13.33 0.27
CA TYR A 399 -7.99 11.95 -0.04
C TYR A 399 -7.71 11.03 1.14
N ALA A 400 -8.71 10.24 1.54
CA ALA A 400 -8.56 9.19 2.55
C ALA A 400 -8.31 7.84 1.85
N VAL A 401 -7.11 7.30 1.97
CA VAL A 401 -6.80 5.93 1.55
C VAL A 401 -7.06 5.02 2.74
N SER A 402 -8.29 4.53 2.86
CA SER A 402 -8.76 3.81 4.04
C SER A 402 -8.50 2.31 3.95
N GLY A 403 -8.16 1.70 5.08
CA GLY A 403 -8.01 0.26 5.21
C GLY A 403 -9.36 -0.46 5.28
N MET A 404 -10.13 -0.49 4.19
CA MET A 404 -11.41 -1.21 4.13
C MET A 404 -11.27 -2.67 4.55
N LEU A 405 -10.17 -3.32 4.19
CA LEU A 405 -9.85 -4.70 4.53
C LEU A 405 -9.73 -4.95 6.04
N TRP A 406 -9.46 -3.93 6.84
CA TRP A 406 -9.31 -4.04 8.30
C TRP A 406 -10.56 -3.63 9.06
N HIS A 407 -11.63 -3.26 8.38
CA HIS A 407 -12.87 -2.84 9.05
C HIS A 407 -13.56 -3.98 9.83
N HIS A 408 -13.22 -5.23 9.56
CA HIS A 408 -13.69 -6.39 10.33
C HIS A 408 -12.98 -6.54 11.69
N CYS A 409 -11.95 -5.75 11.97
CA CYS A 409 -11.09 -5.83 13.15
C CYS A 409 -10.50 -7.24 13.33
N PRO A 410 -9.38 -7.57 12.69
CA PRO A 410 -8.76 -8.90 12.76
C PRO A 410 -8.71 -9.44 14.19
N SER A 411 -8.98 -10.73 14.38
CA SER A 411 -9.16 -11.35 15.70
C SER A 411 -7.98 -11.11 16.65
N PHE A 412 -6.75 -11.14 16.14
CA PHE A 412 -5.54 -10.85 16.92
C PHE A 412 -5.50 -9.38 17.41
N ALA A 413 -5.93 -8.43 16.56
CA ALA A 413 -6.01 -7.03 16.95
C ALA A 413 -7.15 -6.80 17.95
N ALA A 414 -8.27 -7.50 17.82
CA ALA A 414 -9.39 -7.45 18.76
C ALA A 414 -9.00 -7.91 20.15
N ASP A 415 -8.29 -9.02 20.25
CA ASP A 415 -7.83 -9.56 21.55
C ASP A 415 -6.74 -8.67 22.15
N TYR A 416 -5.78 -8.22 21.33
CA TYR A 416 -4.76 -7.27 21.75
C TYR A 416 -5.36 -5.95 22.24
N ILE A 417 -6.32 -5.37 21.52
CA ILE A 417 -7.03 -4.15 21.92
C ILE A 417 -7.75 -4.34 23.25
N ARG A 418 -8.39 -5.50 23.49
CA ARG A 418 -9.07 -5.80 24.74
C ARG A 418 -8.11 -6.01 25.89
N GLU A 419 -7.07 -6.82 25.69
CA GLU A 419 -6.10 -7.20 26.72
C GLU A 419 -5.23 -6.02 27.18
N HIS A 420 -4.88 -5.13 26.26
CA HIS A 420 -4.01 -3.98 26.53
C HIS A 420 -4.79 -2.68 26.76
N GLY A 421 -6.12 -2.75 26.84
CA GLY A 421 -6.95 -1.58 27.13
C GLY A 421 -6.89 -0.49 26.05
N LEU A 422 -6.52 -0.84 24.81
CA LEU A 422 -6.53 0.09 23.66
C LEU A 422 -7.97 0.37 23.17
N ALA A 423 -8.97 -0.33 23.75
CA ALA A 423 -10.38 -0.09 23.49
C ALA A 423 -10.88 1.34 23.75
N PRO A 424 -10.40 2.10 24.79
CA PRO A 424 -10.85 3.48 24.96
C PRO A 424 -10.54 4.38 23.76
N VAL A 425 -9.36 4.22 23.14
CA VAL A 425 -9.01 4.93 21.89
C VAL A 425 -9.86 4.45 20.73
N GLY A 426 -10.34 3.20 20.78
CA GLY A 426 -11.17 2.58 19.75
C GLY A 426 -12.68 2.66 20.00
N GLN A 427 -13.16 2.90 21.22
CA GLN A 427 -14.60 3.00 21.52
C GLN A 427 -15.18 4.38 21.22
N GLU A 428 -14.40 5.44 21.38
CA GLU A 428 -14.82 6.80 21.09
C GLU A 428 -14.45 7.22 19.66
N ALA A 429 -13.40 6.66 19.07
CA ALA A 429 -12.98 6.92 17.70
C ALA A 429 -13.21 5.67 16.84
N LYS A 430 -14.13 5.78 15.88
CA LYS A 430 -14.40 4.75 14.88
C LYS A 430 -13.12 4.41 14.14
N SER A 431 -12.82 3.11 14.00
CA SER A 431 -11.68 2.67 13.20
C SER A 431 -12.08 2.49 11.74
N TYR A 432 -11.28 3.04 10.84
CA TYR A 432 -11.51 2.99 9.39
C TYR A 432 -12.92 3.47 9.00
N PRO A 433 -13.29 4.73 9.27
CA PRO A 433 -14.65 5.25 9.15
C PRO A 433 -15.05 5.49 7.70
N MET A 434 -15.54 4.45 7.01
CA MET A 434 -15.83 4.48 5.57
C MET A 434 -17.04 5.36 5.21
N LYS A 435 -18.19 5.12 5.88
CA LYS A 435 -19.42 5.86 5.60
C LYS A 435 -19.29 7.33 5.92
N SER A 436 -18.57 7.65 7.01
CA SER A 436 -18.31 9.04 7.41
C SER A 436 -17.60 9.84 6.31
N TYR A 437 -16.69 9.24 5.54
CA TYR A 437 -16.04 9.90 4.40
C TYR A 437 -17.03 10.19 3.29
N PHE A 438 -17.83 9.21 2.87
CA PHE A 438 -18.84 9.40 1.82
C PHE A 438 -19.88 10.44 2.23
N ASP A 439 -20.38 10.40 3.47
CA ASP A 439 -21.39 11.35 3.98
C ASP A 439 -20.87 12.80 4.00
N LYS A 440 -19.58 13.00 4.12
CA LYS A 440 -18.90 14.31 4.09
C LYS A 440 -18.38 14.71 2.71
N GLY A 441 -18.54 13.87 1.70
CA GLY A 441 -18.04 14.14 0.35
C GLY A 441 -16.52 14.04 0.22
N ILE A 442 -15.85 13.38 1.18
CA ILE A 442 -14.42 13.10 1.12
C ILE A 442 -14.19 11.94 0.15
N HIS A 443 -13.26 12.11 -0.77
CA HIS A 443 -12.87 11.03 -1.66
C HIS A 443 -12.13 9.94 -0.88
N MET A 444 -12.78 8.79 -0.72
CA MET A 444 -12.16 7.61 -0.11
C MET A 444 -11.70 6.65 -1.20
N THR A 445 -10.48 6.15 -1.08
CA THR A 445 -9.96 5.01 -1.82
C THR A 445 -9.68 3.86 -0.86
N SER A 446 -9.60 2.66 -1.39
CA SER A 446 -9.18 1.49 -0.63
C SER A 446 -7.76 1.09 -0.98
N HIS A 447 -7.15 0.34 -0.07
CA HIS A 447 -5.84 -0.26 -0.25
C HIS A 447 -5.81 -1.70 0.27
N SER A 448 -4.83 -2.49 -0.16
CA SER A 448 -4.55 -3.81 0.43
C SER A 448 -3.39 -3.76 1.42
N ASP A 449 -2.54 -2.76 1.30
CA ASP A 449 -1.28 -2.65 2.06
C ASP A 449 -0.38 -3.90 1.94
N PHE A 450 -0.55 -4.67 0.84
CA PHE A 450 0.24 -5.88 0.61
C PHE A 450 1.75 -5.58 0.76
N PRO A 451 2.54 -6.40 1.50
CA PRO A 451 2.18 -7.67 2.14
C PRO A 451 1.67 -7.54 3.59
N ALA A 452 1.49 -6.33 4.12
CA ALA A 452 1.06 -6.08 5.50
C ALA A 452 -0.48 -6.20 5.68
N THR A 453 -1.09 -7.22 5.07
CA THR A 453 -2.56 -7.40 5.09
C THR A 453 -3.12 -7.84 6.43
N SER A 454 -2.26 -8.30 7.36
CA SER A 454 -2.66 -8.81 8.68
C SER A 454 -3.70 -9.95 8.60
N GLY A 455 -3.58 -10.82 7.58
CA GLY A 455 -4.50 -11.94 7.35
C GLY A 455 -5.82 -11.59 6.67
N SER A 456 -6.03 -10.31 6.33
CA SER A 456 -7.16 -9.87 5.52
C SER A 456 -6.90 -10.13 4.03
N PRO A 457 -7.97 -10.20 3.19
CA PRO A 457 -7.81 -10.40 1.76
C PRO A 457 -7.13 -9.20 1.10
N ASP A 458 -6.30 -9.43 0.09
CA ASP A 458 -5.76 -8.39 -0.78
C ASP A 458 -6.51 -8.29 -2.12
N ASP A 459 -7.44 -9.20 -2.39
CA ASP A 459 -8.31 -9.17 -3.56
C ASP A 459 -9.50 -8.20 -3.37
N PRO A 460 -9.97 -7.55 -4.46
CA PRO A 460 -10.98 -6.50 -4.37
C PRO A 460 -12.33 -7.00 -3.87
N PHE A 461 -12.71 -8.26 -4.14
CA PHE A 461 -14.04 -8.77 -3.79
C PHE A 461 -14.14 -9.15 -2.32
N GLY A 462 -13.06 -9.69 -1.74
CA GLY A 462 -12.96 -9.88 -0.29
C GLY A 462 -12.99 -8.54 0.45
N ILE A 463 -12.29 -7.53 -0.07
CA ILE A 463 -12.31 -6.17 0.48
C ILE A 463 -13.73 -5.54 0.40
N ILE A 464 -14.43 -5.71 -0.73
CA ILE A 464 -15.82 -5.24 -0.90
C ILE A 464 -16.75 -5.93 0.11
N GLU A 465 -16.62 -7.25 0.30
CA GLU A 465 -17.43 -7.98 1.27
C GLU A 465 -17.27 -7.41 2.68
N ILE A 466 -16.03 -7.21 3.13
CA ILE A 466 -15.75 -6.61 4.44
C ILE A 466 -16.35 -5.20 4.55
N ALA A 467 -16.23 -4.38 3.52
CA ALA A 467 -16.77 -3.02 3.53
C ALA A 467 -18.31 -2.97 3.64
N VAL A 468 -18.98 -3.99 3.12
CA VAL A 468 -20.45 -4.10 3.13
C VAL A 468 -20.97 -4.80 4.38
N THR A 469 -20.26 -5.82 4.89
CA THR A 469 -20.72 -6.67 6.00
C THR A 469 -20.06 -6.34 7.34
N GLY A 470 -18.84 -5.78 7.32
CA GLY A 470 -18.00 -5.57 8.52
C GLY A 470 -17.45 -6.87 9.11
N VAL A 471 -17.49 -7.98 8.36
CA VAL A 471 -17.09 -9.32 8.82
C VAL A 471 -16.17 -9.97 7.78
N LEU A 472 -15.09 -10.59 8.23
CA LEU A 472 -14.24 -11.41 7.36
C LEU A 472 -14.95 -12.72 7.03
N HIS A 473 -14.83 -13.17 5.77
CA HIS A 473 -15.37 -14.44 5.34
C HIS A 473 -14.91 -15.60 6.24
N GLY A 474 -15.89 -16.40 6.67
CA GLY A 474 -15.67 -17.54 7.57
C GLY A 474 -15.63 -17.19 9.06
N GLU A 475 -15.63 -15.91 9.42
CA GLU A 475 -15.78 -15.49 10.79
C GLU A 475 -17.26 -15.35 11.17
N ASN A 476 -17.59 -15.69 12.42
CA ASN A 476 -18.90 -15.48 13.00
C ASN A 476 -18.84 -14.29 13.95
N GLY A 477 -19.59 -13.24 13.66
CA GLY A 477 -19.61 -12.06 14.52
C GLY A 477 -20.53 -10.97 14.02
N ASN A 478 -20.67 -9.94 14.85
CA ASN A 478 -21.30 -8.70 14.43
C ASN A 478 -20.19 -7.71 14.01
N PRO A 479 -20.45 -6.83 13.03
CA PRO A 479 -19.50 -5.80 12.69
C PRO A 479 -19.19 -4.91 13.91
N TRP A 480 -17.95 -4.49 14.02
CA TRP A 480 -17.51 -3.62 15.12
C TRP A 480 -18.13 -2.23 15.05
N TRP A 481 -18.24 -1.68 13.83
CA TRP A 481 -18.81 -0.36 13.57
C TRP A 481 -19.86 -0.44 12.46
N PRO A 482 -21.06 -1.01 12.75
CA PRO A 482 -22.09 -1.21 11.74
C PRO A 482 -22.57 0.09 11.10
N GLU A 483 -22.43 1.23 11.81
CA GLU A 483 -22.76 2.54 11.29
C GLU A 483 -21.79 3.07 10.23
N GLU A 484 -20.63 2.45 10.06
CA GLU A 484 -19.63 2.83 9.06
C GLU A 484 -19.62 1.92 7.82
N LEU A 485 -20.50 0.94 7.76
CA LEU A 485 -20.67 0.11 6.56
C LEU A 485 -21.15 0.95 5.37
N ILE A 486 -20.67 0.58 4.19
CA ILE A 486 -20.98 1.27 2.94
C ILE A 486 -21.71 0.37 1.96
N THR A 487 -22.31 0.95 0.91
CA THR A 487 -22.96 0.18 -0.13
C THR A 487 -21.94 -0.48 -1.06
N ARG A 488 -22.38 -1.49 -1.82
CA ARG A 488 -21.55 -2.18 -2.83
C ARG A 488 -21.03 -1.21 -3.88
N GLU A 489 -21.88 -0.29 -4.32
CA GLU A 489 -21.54 0.74 -5.29
C GLU A 489 -20.45 1.68 -4.75
N GLN A 490 -20.56 2.10 -3.48
CA GLN A 490 -19.54 2.92 -2.81
C GLN A 490 -18.22 2.16 -2.66
N ALA A 491 -18.26 0.88 -2.29
CA ALA A 491 -17.06 0.04 -2.19
C ALA A 491 -16.37 -0.16 -3.56
N ILE A 492 -17.16 -0.39 -4.62
CA ILE A 492 -16.64 -0.45 -6.00
C ILE A 492 -16.08 0.92 -6.43
N GLU A 493 -16.75 2.03 -6.11
CA GLU A 493 -16.27 3.37 -6.40
C GLU A 493 -14.90 3.63 -5.75
N ALA A 494 -14.74 3.23 -4.48
CA ALA A 494 -13.47 3.36 -3.73
C ALA A 494 -12.31 2.57 -4.35
N LEU A 495 -12.61 1.45 -5.03
CA LEU A 495 -11.63 0.60 -5.69
C LEU A 495 -11.48 0.86 -7.20
N THR A 496 -12.20 1.81 -7.78
CA THR A 496 -12.15 2.09 -9.23
C THR A 496 -11.87 3.56 -9.51
N ILE A 497 -12.92 4.35 -9.74
CA ILE A 497 -12.81 5.75 -10.16
C ILE A 497 -12.12 6.63 -9.09
N ASN A 498 -12.27 6.33 -7.79
CA ASN A 498 -11.63 7.12 -6.75
C ASN A 498 -10.10 6.89 -6.74
N VAL A 499 -9.61 5.67 -7.02
CA VAL A 499 -8.17 5.42 -7.20
C VAL A 499 -7.65 6.17 -8.43
N ALA A 500 -8.38 6.16 -9.54
CA ALA A 500 -8.02 6.94 -10.72
C ALA A 500 -7.98 8.46 -10.43
N LYS A 501 -8.91 8.97 -9.60
CA LYS A 501 -8.89 10.36 -9.12
C LYS A 501 -7.66 10.62 -8.23
N GLN A 502 -7.34 9.72 -7.31
CA GLN A 502 -6.13 9.81 -6.48
C GLN A 502 -4.86 9.87 -7.33
N MET A 503 -4.83 9.08 -8.41
CA MET A 503 -3.71 9.04 -9.35
C MET A 503 -3.69 10.20 -10.37
N LEU A 504 -4.69 11.10 -10.36
CA LEU A 504 -4.84 12.21 -11.31
C LEU A 504 -5.04 11.72 -12.78
N ILE A 505 -5.62 10.54 -12.97
CA ILE A 505 -5.86 9.91 -14.28
C ILE A 505 -7.34 9.61 -14.53
N GLU A 506 -8.26 10.12 -13.74
CA GLU A 506 -9.71 9.84 -13.86
C GLU A 506 -10.34 10.29 -15.18
N LYS A 507 -9.70 11.20 -15.90
CA LYS A 507 -10.13 11.60 -17.25
C LYS A 507 -9.81 10.55 -18.31
N GLU A 508 -8.89 9.64 -17.98
CA GLU A 508 -8.38 8.62 -18.88
C GLU A 508 -8.82 7.21 -18.51
N ARG A 509 -9.02 6.91 -17.18
CA ARG A 509 -9.23 5.57 -16.64
C ARG A 509 -10.19 5.56 -15.44
N GLY A 510 -10.47 4.38 -14.88
CA GLY A 510 -11.18 4.19 -13.61
C GLY A 510 -12.70 4.09 -13.74
N SER A 511 -13.26 4.23 -14.93
CA SER A 511 -14.69 4.00 -15.20
C SER A 511 -14.92 3.63 -16.65
N ILE A 512 -16.05 2.96 -16.95
CA ILE A 512 -16.48 2.62 -18.29
C ILE A 512 -17.23 3.83 -18.86
N SER A 513 -16.50 4.70 -19.55
CA SER A 513 -17.02 5.94 -20.13
C SER A 513 -16.36 6.24 -21.46
N THR A 514 -17.14 6.77 -22.42
CA THR A 514 -16.64 7.06 -23.77
C THR A 514 -15.43 7.99 -23.73
N GLY A 515 -14.36 7.60 -24.43
CA GLY A 515 -13.09 8.32 -24.54
C GLY A 515 -12.02 7.84 -23.55
N LYS A 516 -12.38 7.13 -22.50
CA LYS A 516 -11.44 6.52 -21.56
C LYS A 516 -10.84 5.22 -22.12
N TYR A 517 -9.69 4.84 -21.61
CA TYR A 517 -9.09 3.53 -21.89
C TYR A 517 -9.98 2.40 -21.41
N ALA A 518 -10.05 1.34 -22.18
CA ALA A 518 -10.92 0.20 -21.92
C ALA A 518 -10.26 -0.80 -20.96
N ASP A 519 -10.22 -0.41 -19.68
CA ASP A 519 -9.76 -1.23 -18.57
C ASP A 519 -10.99 -1.75 -17.82
N PHE A 520 -11.29 -3.04 -17.96
CA PHE A 520 -12.51 -3.63 -17.42
C PHE A 520 -12.33 -5.11 -17.05
N LEU A 521 -13.26 -5.59 -16.24
CA LEU A 521 -13.37 -6.98 -15.79
C LEU A 521 -14.64 -7.62 -16.33
N LEU A 522 -14.53 -8.90 -16.68
CA LEU A 522 -15.64 -9.83 -16.71
C LEU A 522 -15.61 -10.61 -15.39
N VAL A 523 -16.58 -10.40 -14.52
CA VAL A 523 -16.64 -11.01 -13.17
C VAL A 523 -17.64 -12.14 -13.18
N ASN A 524 -17.24 -13.33 -12.73
CA ASN A 524 -18.05 -14.57 -12.77
C ASN A 524 -19.32 -14.53 -11.90
N LYS A 525 -19.51 -13.50 -11.09
CA LYS A 525 -20.66 -13.30 -10.18
C LYS A 525 -21.17 -11.86 -10.29
N ASP A 526 -22.49 -11.68 -10.19
CA ASP A 526 -23.08 -10.34 -10.12
C ASP A 526 -22.97 -9.79 -8.68
N VAL A 527 -21.86 -9.14 -8.37
CA VAL A 527 -21.56 -8.61 -7.03
C VAL A 527 -22.53 -7.50 -6.58
N LEU A 528 -23.32 -6.92 -7.48
CA LEU A 528 -24.35 -5.94 -7.12
C LEU A 528 -25.63 -6.59 -6.57
N SER A 529 -25.85 -7.90 -6.79
CA SER A 529 -27.11 -8.57 -6.44
C SER A 529 -26.95 -9.95 -5.78
N CYS A 530 -25.76 -10.52 -5.71
CA CYS A 530 -25.52 -11.77 -4.96
C CYS A 530 -25.74 -11.54 -3.45
N PRO A 531 -25.91 -12.59 -2.63
CA PRO A 531 -25.85 -12.47 -1.17
C PRO A 531 -24.58 -11.76 -0.72
N GLU A 532 -24.66 -10.88 0.29
CA GLU A 532 -23.50 -10.09 0.75
C GLU A 532 -22.34 -10.95 1.22
N THR A 533 -22.65 -12.08 1.85
CA THR A 533 -21.69 -13.08 2.33
C THR A 533 -21.08 -13.96 1.23
N GLU A 534 -21.38 -13.72 -0.03
CA GLU A 534 -20.86 -14.44 -1.18
C GLU A 534 -20.08 -13.54 -2.14
N ILE A 535 -19.86 -12.26 -1.79
CA ILE A 535 -19.13 -11.33 -2.66
C ILE A 535 -17.69 -11.78 -2.83
N HIS A 536 -17.03 -12.29 -1.78
CA HIS A 536 -15.66 -12.83 -1.80
C HIS A 536 -15.45 -14.00 -2.77
N GLU A 537 -16.51 -14.72 -3.16
CA GLU A 537 -16.43 -15.79 -4.16
C GLU A 537 -16.32 -15.28 -5.59
N ALA A 538 -16.58 -13.98 -5.80
CA ALA A 538 -16.41 -13.38 -7.11
C ALA A 538 -14.93 -13.39 -7.51
N LYS A 539 -14.69 -13.66 -8.80
CA LYS A 539 -13.33 -13.65 -9.37
C LYS A 539 -13.39 -13.06 -10.78
N PRO A 540 -12.32 -12.43 -11.25
CA PRO A 540 -12.21 -12.05 -12.65
C PRO A 540 -12.21 -13.31 -13.53
N ALA A 541 -13.23 -13.48 -14.36
CA ALA A 541 -13.22 -14.47 -15.44
C ALA A 541 -12.27 -13.99 -16.55
N ALA A 542 -12.15 -12.68 -16.75
CA ALA A 542 -11.14 -12.07 -17.58
C ALA A 542 -10.87 -10.62 -17.15
N THR A 543 -9.61 -10.19 -17.29
CA THR A 543 -9.17 -8.81 -17.08
C THR A 543 -8.69 -8.24 -18.39
N TYR A 544 -9.15 -7.03 -18.70
CA TYR A 544 -8.78 -6.28 -19.91
C TYR A 544 -8.05 -4.99 -19.53
N PHE A 545 -6.96 -4.72 -20.22
CA PHE A 545 -6.20 -3.48 -20.13
C PHE A 545 -6.06 -2.87 -21.51
N GLU A 546 -6.51 -1.63 -21.68
CA GLU A 546 -6.56 -0.93 -22.98
C GLU A 546 -7.23 -1.78 -24.09
N GLY A 547 -8.34 -2.41 -23.73
CA GLY A 547 -9.12 -3.25 -24.64
C GLY A 547 -8.50 -4.60 -25.00
N LYS A 548 -7.32 -4.93 -24.48
CA LYS A 548 -6.65 -6.21 -24.67
C LYS A 548 -6.88 -7.11 -23.45
N LYS A 549 -7.23 -8.36 -23.69
CA LYS A 549 -7.33 -9.36 -22.63
C LYS A 549 -5.92 -9.68 -22.13
N VAL A 550 -5.66 -9.39 -20.83
CA VAL A 550 -4.37 -9.60 -20.15
C VAL A 550 -4.41 -10.75 -19.16
N TYR A 551 -5.61 -11.20 -18.79
CA TYR A 551 -5.83 -12.38 -17.97
C TYR A 551 -7.15 -13.06 -18.35
N GLU A 552 -7.19 -14.40 -18.24
CA GLU A 552 -8.38 -15.24 -18.36
C GLU A 552 -8.24 -16.42 -17.39
N MET A 553 -9.30 -16.66 -16.58
CA MET A 553 -9.35 -17.74 -15.58
C MET A 553 -9.48 -19.13 -16.25
#